data_d09c23d1b0b39f65b25eaea46c9ce23b
#
_entry.id   d09c23d1b0b39f65b25eaea46c9ce23b
#
_cell.length_a   1.000
_cell.length_b   1.000
_cell.length_c   1.000
_cell.angle_alpha   90.00
_cell.angle_beta   90.00
_cell.angle_gamma   90.00
#
_symmetry.space_group_name_H-M   'P 1'
#
loop_
_entity.id
_entity.type
_entity.pdbx_description
1 polymer ?
#
loop_
_entity_poly.entity_id
_entity_poly.type
_entity_poly.pdbx_seq_one_letter_code
_entity_poly.pdbx_strand_id
1 'polypeptide(L)'
;MQHVFIIGSRGLPAQYGGFETFVEELVKHQQSSNLKYHVACLSNTEHETHFEHLGADCFTIKAPKLGPARVIAYDMMAINYCLKMVKEQRISNPIFYILGNTIGAFIGGFVKKIHAVGGHLFVNPDGLEWKRSKWSKPVQAYLKYAEKCKANQADLVISDNIGIETYIKNSYPTAKTRFIAYGTDTQVSSLTAKDQKIRTYFEKWDLTEKGYYLIVGRFVPENNYETAIREFMLSETKRDLVVICNHEGNAYFDTLRAKTQFDMDERVKFVGTVYDRDLLNYVRENTFAYIHGHEVGGTNPGLLEALGHTDLNLVFGVDFNKSVAQSSAYYWTKEAGNLASLINDVDKQSDFKALGEQARAIIKESYTWEKIVGEYEELFLHEN
;
A
#
# COMPACT_ATOMS: atom_id res chain seq x y z
N MET A 1 -6.09 27.55 11.88
CA MET A 1 -5.20 26.55 11.27
C MET A 1 -5.39 25.26 12.02
N GLN A 2 -5.77 24.19 11.34
CA GLN A 2 -5.93 22.84 11.89
C GLN A 2 -4.58 22.13 11.93
N HIS A 3 -4.21 21.55 13.06
CA HIS A 3 -2.96 20.82 13.24
C HIS A 3 -3.22 19.31 13.27
N VAL A 4 -2.51 18.55 12.43
CA VAL A 4 -2.62 17.10 12.33
C VAL A 4 -1.26 16.47 12.63
N PHE A 5 -1.19 15.67 13.70
CA PHE A 5 0.00 14.95 14.13
C PHE A 5 -0.05 13.52 13.60
N ILE A 6 0.85 13.18 12.67
CA ILE A 6 0.92 11.87 12.02
C ILE A 6 1.99 11.01 12.70
N ILE A 7 1.56 9.85 13.23
CA ILE A 7 2.38 8.94 14.03
C ILE A 7 2.17 7.51 13.53
N GLY A 8 3.19 6.65 13.61
CA GLY A 8 3.08 5.23 13.25
C GLY A 8 3.70 4.87 11.90
N SER A 9 4.20 5.87 11.15
CA SER A 9 5.14 5.67 10.04
C SER A 9 6.58 5.80 10.53
N ARG A 10 7.55 5.40 9.70
CA ARG A 10 8.98 5.66 10.00
C ARG A 10 9.38 7.11 9.74
N GLY A 11 8.47 7.90 9.16
CA GLY A 11 8.65 9.32 8.88
C GLY A 11 9.02 9.64 7.44
N LEU A 12 9.39 10.89 7.23
CA LEU A 12 9.72 11.48 5.93
C LEU A 12 11.21 11.86 5.88
N PRO A 13 11.84 11.91 4.67
CA PRO A 13 11.29 11.47 3.39
C PRO A 13 11.07 9.95 3.36
N ALA A 14 10.07 9.50 2.59
CA ALA A 14 9.73 8.08 2.47
C ALA A 14 10.87 7.29 1.81
N GLN A 15 11.33 6.23 2.47
CA GLN A 15 12.34 5.33 1.89
C GLN A 15 11.69 4.03 1.41
N TYR A 16 10.87 3.41 2.26
CA TYR A 16 10.20 2.15 1.96
C TYR A 16 9.07 1.90 2.97
N GLY A 17 7.88 1.60 2.46
CA GLY A 17 6.71 1.24 3.28
C GLY A 17 5.43 1.91 2.78
N GLY A 18 4.29 1.25 2.97
CA GLY A 18 2.99 1.76 2.53
C GLY A 18 2.59 3.05 3.24
N PHE A 19 2.80 3.10 4.56
CA PHE A 19 2.48 4.29 5.34
C PHE A 19 3.42 5.46 5.06
N GLU A 20 4.71 5.21 4.87
CA GLU A 20 5.68 6.25 4.52
C GLU A 20 5.32 6.89 3.16
N THR A 21 5.03 6.07 2.15
CA THR A 21 4.60 6.55 0.83
C THR A 21 3.29 7.32 0.93
N PHE A 22 2.31 6.80 1.67
CA PHE A 22 1.04 7.49 1.89
C PHE A 22 1.23 8.88 2.53
N VAL A 23 2.04 8.96 3.61
CA VAL A 23 2.27 10.25 4.30
C VAL A 23 3.02 11.23 3.39
N GLU A 24 3.99 10.76 2.61
CA GLU A 24 4.71 11.61 1.65
C GLU A 24 3.77 12.18 0.58
N GLU A 25 2.93 11.35 -0.01
CA GLU A 25 1.98 11.80 -1.02
C GLU A 25 0.87 12.69 -0.40
N LEU A 26 0.45 12.41 0.86
CA LEU A 26 -0.48 13.27 1.58
C LEU A 26 0.04 14.70 1.75
N VAL A 27 1.29 14.85 2.17
CA VAL A 27 1.89 16.18 2.36
C VAL A 27 2.27 16.85 1.04
N LYS A 28 2.74 16.08 0.06
CA LYS A 28 3.12 16.55 -1.28
C LYS A 28 1.92 17.15 -2.05
N HIS A 29 0.77 16.51 -1.93
CA HIS A 29 -0.46 16.92 -2.61
C HIS A 29 -1.39 17.77 -1.74
N GLN A 30 -0.89 18.32 -0.63
CA GLN A 30 -1.64 19.22 0.23
C GLN A 30 -2.21 20.40 -0.56
N GLN A 31 -3.53 20.65 -0.44
CA GLN A 31 -4.27 21.70 -1.15
C GLN A 31 -4.60 22.86 -0.25
N SER A 32 -4.92 22.60 1.02
CA SER A 32 -5.39 23.62 1.97
C SER A 32 -4.24 24.22 2.79
N SER A 33 -4.10 25.54 2.75
CA SER A 33 -3.22 26.28 3.65
C SER A 33 -3.73 26.36 5.10
N ASN A 34 -4.96 25.92 5.36
CA ASN A 34 -5.55 25.89 6.71
C ASN A 34 -5.16 24.64 7.51
N LEU A 35 -4.37 23.74 6.92
CA LEU A 35 -3.81 22.53 7.56
C LEU A 35 -2.31 22.68 7.79
N LYS A 36 -1.83 22.17 8.92
CA LYS A 36 -0.41 21.97 9.20
C LYS A 36 -0.17 20.55 9.64
N TYR A 37 0.61 19.80 8.85
CA TYR A 37 1.02 18.46 9.21
C TYR A 37 2.28 18.47 10.07
N HIS A 38 2.30 17.65 11.13
CA HIS A 38 3.43 17.37 11.99
C HIS A 38 3.72 15.88 11.91
N VAL A 39 4.89 15.49 11.41
CA VAL A 39 5.20 14.09 11.15
C VAL A 39 6.30 13.59 12.06
N ALA A 40 5.98 12.57 12.87
CA ALA A 40 6.97 11.89 13.68
C ALA A 40 7.85 10.98 12.80
N CYS A 41 9.17 11.10 12.97
CA CYS A 41 10.19 10.36 12.22
C CYS A 41 11.03 9.50 13.15
N LEU A 42 11.11 8.19 12.88
CA LEU A 42 11.95 7.27 13.67
C LEU A 42 13.43 7.51 13.40
N SER A 43 14.20 7.84 14.43
CA SER A 43 15.64 8.07 14.33
C SER A 43 16.47 6.97 14.99
N ASN A 44 17.68 6.79 14.46
CA ASN A 44 18.74 6.00 15.09
C ASN A 44 19.82 6.88 15.76
N THR A 45 19.78 8.20 15.55
CA THR A 45 20.73 9.17 16.11
C THR A 45 20.25 9.70 17.45
N GLU A 46 21.19 10.26 18.25
CA GLU A 46 20.88 10.81 19.58
C GLU A 46 20.32 12.23 19.53
N HIS A 47 20.49 12.90 18.41
CA HIS A 47 20.05 14.28 18.26
C HIS A 47 18.59 14.31 17.80
N GLU A 48 17.73 14.94 18.60
CA GLU A 48 16.42 15.38 18.16
C GLU A 48 16.61 16.46 17.09
N THR A 49 16.04 16.25 15.94
CA THR A 49 16.09 17.23 14.84
C THR A 49 14.68 17.59 14.42
N HIS A 50 14.46 18.88 14.17
CA HIS A 50 13.30 19.40 13.47
C HIS A 50 13.73 19.79 12.06
N PHE A 51 12.93 19.46 11.07
CA PHE A 51 13.16 19.85 9.68
C PHE A 51 11.82 19.96 8.95
N GLU A 52 11.82 20.73 7.88
CA GLU A 52 10.67 20.82 7.00
C GLU A 52 10.85 19.88 5.80
N HIS A 53 9.78 19.16 5.44
CA HIS A 53 9.75 18.34 4.23
C HIS A 53 8.40 18.51 3.53
N LEU A 54 8.41 19.01 2.28
CA LEU A 54 7.21 19.27 1.47
C LEU A 54 6.13 20.10 2.23
N GLY A 55 6.55 21.04 3.08
CA GLY A 55 5.66 21.88 3.88
C GLY A 55 5.22 21.27 5.22
N ALA A 56 5.48 19.99 5.48
CA ALA A 56 5.23 19.37 6.78
C ALA A 56 6.36 19.66 7.78
N ASP A 57 6.00 19.86 9.05
CA ASP A 57 6.94 19.95 10.18
C ASP A 57 7.30 18.55 10.66
N CYS A 58 8.51 18.12 10.39
CA CYS A 58 9.02 16.80 10.71
C CYS A 58 9.93 16.86 11.95
N PHE A 59 9.77 15.90 12.86
CA PHE A 59 10.61 15.81 14.05
C PHE A 59 11.04 14.36 14.31
N THR A 60 12.27 14.18 14.78
CA THR A 60 12.83 12.85 15.02
C THR A 60 12.59 12.37 16.45
N ILE A 61 12.23 11.09 16.55
CA ILE A 61 12.08 10.38 17.84
C ILE A 61 13.06 9.22 17.87
N LYS A 62 13.98 9.23 18.84
CA LYS A 62 14.87 8.10 19.12
C LYS A 62 14.16 7.09 20.01
N ALA A 63 13.76 5.95 19.45
CA ALA A 63 13.22 4.86 20.24
C ALA A 63 14.31 3.85 20.66
N PRO A 64 14.23 3.28 21.86
CA PRO A 64 15.18 2.28 22.35
C PRO A 64 15.18 1.03 21.46
N LYS A 65 16.34 0.35 21.37
CA LYS A 65 16.51 -0.86 20.56
C LYS A 65 15.87 -2.09 21.26
N LEU A 66 14.56 -2.22 21.21
CA LEU A 66 13.79 -3.27 21.88
C LEU A 66 13.29 -4.37 20.90
N GLY A 67 14.02 -4.62 19.83
CA GLY A 67 13.56 -5.56 18.79
C GLY A 67 12.18 -5.17 18.24
N PRO A 68 11.23 -6.11 18.11
CA PRO A 68 9.87 -5.80 17.59
C PRO A 68 9.09 -4.79 18.44
N ALA A 69 9.34 -4.71 19.75
CA ALA A 69 8.69 -3.74 20.63
C ALA A 69 9.16 -2.29 20.44
N ARG A 70 10.21 -2.07 19.64
CA ARG A 70 10.72 -0.74 19.31
C ARG A 70 9.65 0.16 18.69
N VAL A 71 8.80 -0.39 17.84
CA VAL A 71 7.75 0.37 17.17
C VAL A 71 6.72 0.87 18.19
N ILE A 72 6.34 0.03 19.16
CA ILE A 72 5.41 0.43 20.24
C ILE A 72 6.03 1.55 21.09
N ALA A 73 7.31 1.40 21.48
CA ALA A 73 8.00 2.43 22.25
C ALA A 73 8.11 3.75 21.47
N TYR A 74 8.39 3.68 20.17
CA TYR A 74 8.43 4.84 19.29
C TYR A 74 7.08 5.57 19.25
N ASP A 75 5.98 4.87 19.00
CA ASP A 75 4.66 5.45 18.94
C ASP A 75 4.28 6.14 20.26
N MET A 76 4.56 5.48 21.40
CA MET A 76 4.31 6.04 22.73
C MET A 76 5.11 7.31 23.00
N MET A 77 6.38 7.33 22.61
CA MET A 77 7.26 8.50 22.75
C MET A 77 6.79 9.64 21.83
N ALA A 78 6.44 9.32 20.58
CA ALA A 78 5.93 10.28 19.61
C ALA A 78 4.64 10.95 20.09
N ILE A 79 3.65 10.19 20.59
CA ILE A 79 2.41 10.76 21.14
C ILE A 79 2.71 11.69 22.31
N ASN A 80 3.58 11.29 23.26
CA ASN A 80 3.93 12.15 24.40
C ASN A 80 4.63 13.43 23.94
N TYR A 81 5.50 13.33 22.92
CA TYR A 81 6.16 14.50 22.34
C TYR A 81 5.17 15.45 21.69
N CYS A 82 4.22 14.95 20.88
CA CYS A 82 3.16 15.74 20.29
C CYS A 82 2.27 16.41 21.34
N LEU A 83 1.90 15.70 22.42
CA LEU A 83 1.14 16.27 23.56
C LEU A 83 1.89 17.40 24.24
N LYS A 84 3.24 17.32 24.33
CA LYS A 84 4.07 18.40 24.84
C LYS A 84 4.03 19.60 23.89
N MET A 85 4.25 19.39 22.59
CA MET A 85 4.15 20.44 21.54
C MET A 85 2.79 21.17 21.60
N VAL A 86 1.68 20.42 21.67
CA VAL A 86 0.33 20.98 21.77
C VAL A 86 0.20 21.94 22.95
N LYS A 87 0.72 21.58 24.13
CA LYS A 87 0.66 22.43 25.33
C LYS A 87 1.57 23.66 25.21
N GLU A 88 2.80 23.49 24.74
CA GLU A 88 3.79 24.57 24.63
C GLU A 88 3.38 25.61 23.58
N GLN A 89 2.84 25.16 22.46
CA GLN A 89 2.39 26.01 21.36
C GLN A 89 0.93 26.44 21.48
N ARG A 90 0.20 25.97 22.52
CA ARG A 90 -1.23 26.28 22.76
C ARG A 90 -2.11 25.94 21.55
N ILE A 91 -1.84 24.80 20.93
CA ILE A 91 -2.61 24.33 19.77
C ILE A 91 -4.01 23.92 20.26
N SER A 92 -5.06 24.43 19.60
CA SER A 92 -6.45 24.08 19.87
C SER A 92 -6.93 22.98 18.91
N ASN A 93 -7.75 22.06 19.40
CA ASN A 93 -8.39 20.98 18.63
C ASN A 93 -7.42 20.15 17.75
N PRO A 94 -6.24 19.72 18.26
CA PRO A 94 -5.31 18.94 17.43
C PRO A 94 -5.88 17.58 17.09
N ILE A 95 -5.61 17.10 15.86
CA ILE A 95 -5.89 15.73 15.45
C ILE A 95 -4.61 14.90 15.59
N PHE A 96 -4.71 13.75 16.28
CA PHE A 96 -3.67 12.74 16.35
C PHE A 96 -4.06 11.61 15.41
N TYR A 97 -3.42 11.54 14.25
CA TYR A 97 -3.65 10.50 13.25
C TYR A 97 -2.60 9.40 13.40
N ILE A 98 -3.01 8.24 13.94
CA ILE A 98 -2.12 7.13 14.25
C ILE A 98 -2.29 5.99 13.26
N LEU A 99 -1.21 5.68 12.55
CA LEU A 99 -1.14 4.63 11.53
C LEU A 99 -0.75 3.27 12.13
N GLY A 100 -1.37 2.18 11.66
CA GLY A 100 -1.11 0.81 12.10
C GLY A 100 -1.67 0.47 13.48
N ASN A 101 -1.56 -0.78 13.90
CA ASN A 101 -2.22 -1.30 15.10
C ASN A 101 -1.28 -1.55 16.31
N THR A 102 0.03 -1.40 16.15
CA THR A 102 1.03 -1.87 17.13
C THR A 102 0.86 -1.31 18.54
N ILE A 103 0.49 -0.02 18.67
CA ILE A 103 0.30 0.64 19.97
C ILE A 103 -1.08 0.35 20.63
N GLY A 104 -2.00 -0.30 19.92
CA GLY A 104 -3.40 -0.36 20.30
C GLY A 104 -3.68 -0.87 21.72
N ALA A 105 -2.91 -1.84 22.22
CA ALA A 105 -3.05 -2.34 23.58
C ALA A 105 -2.82 -1.27 24.68
N PHE A 106 -2.10 -0.19 24.37
CA PHE A 106 -1.75 0.90 25.28
C PHE A 106 -2.54 2.20 25.01
N ILE A 107 -3.39 2.21 23.98
CA ILE A 107 -3.99 3.44 23.46
C ILE A 107 -4.89 4.15 24.48
N GLY A 108 -5.58 3.42 25.37
CA GLY A 108 -6.57 3.97 26.30
C GLY A 108 -6.03 5.05 27.24
N GLY A 109 -4.76 4.94 27.67
CA GLY A 109 -4.11 5.97 28.46
C GLY A 109 -3.80 7.23 27.65
N PHE A 110 -3.55 7.08 26.35
CA PHE A 110 -3.26 8.20 25.44
C PHE A 110 -4.52 8.90 24.99
N VAL A 111 -5.62 8.20 24.73
CA VAL A 111 -6.93 8.79 24.43
C VAL A 111 -7.31 9.83 25.48
N LYS A 112 -7.24 9.45 26.77
CA LYS A 112 -7.55 10.38 27.87
C LYS A 112 -6.66 11.63 27.86
N LYS A 113 -5.38 11.50 27.54
CA LYS A 113 -4.44 12.63 27.47
C LYS A 113 -4.71 13.52 26.25
N ILE A 114 -5.06 12.92 25.11
CA ILE A 114 -5.41 13.62 23.88
C ILE A 114 -6.68 14.43 24.10
N HIS A 115 -7.73 13.82 24.66
CA HIS A 115 -8.98 14.52 24.97
C HIS A 115 -8.77 15.62 26.02
N ALA A 116 -7.86 15.41 26.99
CA ALA A 116 -7.56 16.44 28.01
C ALA A 116 -6.92 17.71 27.45
N VAL A 117 -6.37 17.67 26.24
CA VAL A 117 -5.87 18.86 25.52
C VAL A 117 -6.84 19.34 24.42
N GLY A 118 -8.08 18.83 24.42
CA GLY A 118 -9.10 19.15 23.43
C GLY A 118 -8.83 18.52 22.05
N GLY A 119 -7.98 17.49 21.98
CA GLY A 119 -7.63 16.83 20.73
C GLY A 119 -8.51 15.63 20.40
N HIS A 120 -8.42 15.16 19.16
CA HIS A 120 -9.13 14.01 18.62
C HIS A 120 -8.15 12.92 18.20
N LEU A 121 -8.52 11.65 18.41
CA LEU A 121 -7.77 10.47 17.98
C LEU A 121 -8.38 9.87 16.72
N PHE A 122 -7.72 10.03 15.58
CA PHE A 122 -8.04 9.32 14.34
C PHE A 122 -7.04 8.19 14.15
N VAL A 123 -7.49 7.06 13.62
CA VAL A 123 -6.64 5.88 13.45
C VAL A 123 -6.82 5.25 12.07
N ASN A 124 -5.73 4.75 11.49
CA ASN A 124 -5.77 3.85 10.35
C ASN A 124 -5.40 2.44 10.85
N PRO A 125 -6.30 1.44 10.70
CA PRO A 125 -6.06 0.10 11.24
C PRO A 125 -5.10 -0.75 10.38
N ASP A 126 -4.60 -0.24 9.25
CA ASP A 126 -3.97 -1.03 8.20
C ASP A 126 -4.95 -2.07 7.59
N GLY A 127 -4.51 -2.87 6.66
CA GLY A 127 -5.25 -4.08 6.27
C GLY A 127 -5.03 -5.17 7.33
N LEU A 128 -5.84 -6.17 7.42
CA LEU A 128 -5.85 -7.28 8.39
C LEU A 128 -4.44 -7.80 8.80
N GLU A 129 -3.60 -6.94 9.38
CA GLU A 129 -2.17 -7.19 9.66
C GLU A 129 -1.98 -8.46 10.51
N TRP A 130 -2.93 -8.74 11.41
CA TRP A 130 -2.92 -9.95 12.22
C TRP A 130 -3.12 -11.25 11.42
N LYS A 131 -3.59 -11.20 10.17
CA LYS A 131 -3.72 -12.38 9.29
C LYS A 131 -2.43 -12.71 8.53
N ARG A 132 -1.45 -11.82 8.52
CA ARG A 132 -0.23 -12.02 7.72
C ARG A 132 0.60 -13.18 8.26
N SER A 133 1.07 -14.03 7.37
CA SER A 133 1.83 -15.26 7.68
C SER A 133 3.21 -14.99 8.29
N LYS A 134 3.76 -13.79 8.10
CA LYS A 134 5.03 -13.38 8.71
C LYS A 134 5.00 -13.34 10.24
N TRP A 135 3.80 -13.28 10.86
CA TRP A 135 3.65 -13.17 12.29
C TRP A 135 3.41 -14.52 12.97
N SER A 136 4.09 -14.79 14.09
CA SER A 136 3.79 -15.92 14.93
C SER A 136 2.40 -15.82 15.57
N LYS A 137 1.79 -16.95 15.97
CA LYS A 137 0.44 -16.98 16.57
C LYS A 137 0.25 -16.03 17.76
N PRO A 138 1.22 -15.91 18.71
CA PRO A 138 1.10 -14.94 19.80
C PRO A 138 1.08 -13.49 19.31
N VAL A 139 1.88 -13.16 18.30
CA VAL A 139 1.92 -11.80 17.70
C VAL A 139 0.61 -11.52 16.96
N GLN A 140 0.06 -12.49 16.22
CA GLN A 140 -1.24 -12.36 15.58
C GLN A 140 -2.35 -12.07 16.59
N ALA A 141 -2.36 -12.79 17.72
CA ALA A 141 -3.32 -12.58 18.81
C ALA A 141 -3.16 -11.19 19.43
N TYR A 142 -1.92 -10.74 19.67
CA TYR A 142 -1.64 -9.40 20.16
C TYR A 142 -2.15 -8.32 19.19
N LEU A 143 -1.83 -8.43 17.89
CA LEU A 143 -2.25 -7.46 16.87
C LEU A 143 -3.78 -7.38 16.75
N LYS A 144 -4.47 -8.53 16.84
CA LYS A 144 -5.94 -8.59 16.87
C LYS A 144 -6.53 -7.90 18.09
N TYR A 145 -5.93 -8.11 19.26
CA TYR A 145 -6.32 -7.42 20.49
C TYR A 145 -6.05 -5.91 20.41
N ALA A 146 -4.89 -5.52 19.89
CA ALA A 146 -4.51 -4.12 19.72
C ALA A 146 -5.44 -3.38 18.72
N GLU A 147 -5.84 -4.03 17.62
CA GLU A 147 -6.85 -3.54 16.68
C GLU A 147 -8.18 -3.27 17.39
N LYS A 148 -8.67 -4.23 18.18
CA LYS A 148 -9.90 -4.08 18.97
C LYS A 148 -9.83 -2.88 19.91
N CYS A 149 -8.71 -2.73 20.63
CA CYS A 149 -8.52 -1.60 21.56
C CYS A 149 -8.54 -0.26 20.85
N LYS A 150 -7.85 -0.15 19.71
CA LYS A 150 -7.83 1.09 18.90
C LYS A 150 -9.20 1.40 18.32
N ALA A 151 -9.84 0.45 17.66
CA ALA A 151 -11.10 0.67 16.98
C ALA A 151 -12.21 1.12 17.95
N ASN A 152 -12.25 0.56 19.17
CA ASN A 152 -13.27 0.92 20.16
C ASN A 152 -13.00 2.24 20.93
N GLN A 153 -11.80 2.80 20.83
CA GLN A 153 -11.40 3.97 21.61
C GLN A 153 -11.05 5.18 20.75
N ALA A 154 -10.89 5.00 19.44
CA ALA A 154 -10.68 6.10 18.51
C ALA A 154 -11.97 6.94 18.35
N ASP A 155 -11.80 8.22 18.12
CA ASP A 155 -12.92 9.11 17.74
C ASP A 155 -13.35 8.80 16.30
N LEU A 156 -12.39 8.36 15.44
CA LEU A 156 -12.66 7.93 14.08
C LEU A 156 -11.65 6.88 13.62
N VAL A 157 -12.14 5.85 12.93
CA VAL A 157 -11.33 4.84 12.23
C VAL A 157 -11.39 5.13 10.73
N ILE A 158 -10.26 5.47 10.12
CA ILE A 158 -10.16 5.71 8.68
C ILE A 158 -9.61 4.44 8.03
N SER A 159 -10.43 3.77 7.24
CA SER A 159 -10.07 2.54 6.52
C SER A 159 -9.72 2.86 5.08
N ASP A 160 -8.63 2.29 4.59
CA ASP A 160 -8.14 2.50 3.22
C ASP A 160 -8.85 1.65 2.17
N ASN A 161 -9.77 0.78 2.59
CA ASN A 161 -10.56 -0.07 1.70
C ASN A 161 -11.97 -0.29 2.27
N ILE A 162 -12.98 -0.33 1.40
CA ILE A 162 -14.37 -0.55 1.79
C ILE A 162 -14.59 -1.91 2.46
N GLY A 163 -13.84 -2.94 2.06
CA GLY A 163 -13.87 -4.26 2.69
C GLY A 163 -13.30 -4.23 4.12
N ILE A 164 -12.26 -3.43 4.36
CA ILE A 164 -11.70 -3.20 5.70
C ILE A 164 -12.70 -2.39 6.55
N GLU A 165 -13.31 -1.37 6.00
CA GLU A 165 -14.34 -0.60 6.71
C GLU A 165 -15.51 -1.51 7.14
N THR A 166 -16.00 -2.33 6.22
CA THR A 166 -17.08 -3.30 6.48
C THR A 166 -16.68 -4.28 7.57
N TYR A 167 -15.45 -4.80 7.52
CA TYR A 167 -14.91 -5.68 8.55
C TYR A 167 -14.84 -4.98 9.92
N ILE A 168 -14.37 -3.73 9.99
CA ILE A 168 -14.31 -2.94 11.24
C ILE A 168 -15.71 -2.71 11.79
N LYS A 169 -16.68 -2.27 10.97
CA LYS A 169 -18.08 -2.08 11.38
C LYS A 169 -18.69 -3.36 11.97
N ASN A 170 -18.46 -4.50 11.33
CA ASN A 170 -18.99 -5.80 11.78
C ASN A 170 -18.30 -6.31 13.04
N SER A 171 -16.99 -6.11 13.17
CA SER A 171 -16.20 -6.61 14.32
C SER A 171 -16.26 -5.69 15.53
N TYR A 172 -16.46 -4.41 15.34
CA TYR A 172 -16.45 -3.34 16.35
C TYR A 172 -17.61 -2.35 16.13
N PRO A 173 -18.86 -2.75 16.44
CA PRO A 173 -20.04 -1.96 16.06
C PRO A 173 -20.13 -0.54 16.68
N THR A 174 -19.35 -0.28 17.73
CA THR A 174 -19.28 1.05 18.37
C THR A 174 -18.28 1.99 17.71
N ALA A 175 -17.43 1.49 16.83
CA ALA A 175 -16.42 2.30 16.13
C ALA A 175 -17.10 3.20 15.08
N LYS A 176 -16.81 4.50 15.14
CA LYS A 176 -17.11 5.40 14.02
C LYS A 176 -16.09 5.15 12.93
N THR A 177 -16.53 5.00 11.68
CA THR A 177 -15.65 4.67 10.57
C THR A 177 -15.86 5.59 9.38
N ARG A 178 -14.80 5.84 8.65
CA ARG A 178 -14.78 6.50 7.33
C ARG A 178 -13.90 5.71 6.38
N PHE A 179 -14.36 5.51 5.16
CA PHE A 179 -13.55 4.98 4.09
C PHE A 179 -12.90 6.12 3.32
N ILE A 180 -11.58 6.12 3.23
CA ILE A 180 -10.78 6.96 2.33
C ILE A 180 -9.63 6.10 1.82
N ALA A 181 -9.61 5.84 0.52
CA ALA A 181 -8.61 4.96 -0.12
C ALA A 181 -7.20 5.57 -0.14
N TYR A 182 -6.23 4.80 -0.62
CA TYR A 182 -4.96 5.35 -1.07
C TYR A 182 -5.09 5.86 -2.50
N GLY A 183 -4.27 6.86 -2.82
CA GLY A 183 -4.18 7.38 -4.17
C GLY A 183 -3.13 6.67 -5.02
N THR A 184 -3.14 7.00 -6.30
CA THR A 184 -2.10 6.61 -7.24
C THR A 184 -1.81 7.74 -8.21
N ASP A 185 -0.60 7.71 -8.78
CA ASP A 185 -0.22 8.57 -9.90
C ASP A 185 -0.69 7.93 -11.20
N THR A 186 -1.27 8.73 -12.06
CA THR A 186 -1.77 8.31 -13.37
C THR A 186 -0.92 8.84 -14.53
N GLN A 187 0.25 9.41 -14.20
CA GLN A 187 1.15 9.96 -15.21
C GLN A 187 1.73 8.82 -16.04
N VAL A 188 1.48 8.85 -17.33
CA VAL A 188 2.09 7.93 -18.31
C VAL A 188 3.60 8.14 -18.39
N SER A 189 4.31 7.09 -18.81
CA SER A 189 5.75 7.17 -19.03
C SER A 189 6.10 8.24 -20.07
N SER A 190 7.14 9.02 -19.78
CA SER A 190 7.73 9.95 -20.74
C SER A 190 8.66 9.26 -21.74
N LEU A 191 9.06 8.00 -21.45
CA LEU A 191 9.96 7.20 -22.26
C LEU A 191 9.23 6.58 -23.47
N THR A 192 9.99 6.32 -24.51
CA THR A 192 9.53 5.70 -25.75
C THR A 192 10.44 4.51 -26.12
N ALA A 193 10.01 3.66 -27.04
CA ALA A 193 10.83 2.56 -27.57
C ALA A 193 12.19 3.02 -28.16
N LYS A 194 12.34 4.32 -28.49
CA LYS A 194 13.59 4.88 -29.02
C LYS A 194 14.61 5.21 -27.94
N ASP A 195 14.19 5.31 -26.69
CA ASP A 195 15.07 5.68 -25.59
C ASP A 195 16.04 4.53 -25.27
N GLN A 196 17.31 4.89 -25.11
CA GLN A 196 18.38 3.90 -24.85
C GLN A 196 18.11 3.08 -23.60
N LYS A 197 17.51 3.67 -22.57
CA LYS A 197 17.13 3.01 -21.32
C LYS A 197 16.14 1.86 -21.60
N ILE A 198 15.12 2.10 -22.42
CA ILE A 198 14.12 1.10 -22.79
C ILE A 198 14.77 -0.01 -23.60
N ARG A 199 15.51 0.35 -24.66
CA ARG A 199 16.22 -0.65 -25.49
C ARG A 199 17.12 -1.55 -24.64
N THR A 200 17.97 -0.95 -23.81
CA THR A 200 18.88 -1.72 -22.94
C THR A 200 18.13 -2.65 -22.00
N TYR A 201 17.01 -2.22 -21.42
CA TYR A 201 16.20 -3.04 -20.51
C TYR A 201 15.51 -4.18 -21.25
N PHE A 202 14.89 -3.90 -22.41
CA PHE A 202 14.19 -4.90 -23.21
C PHE A 202 15.15 -5.92 -23.84
N GLU A 203 16.30 -5.48 -24.36
CA GLU A 203 17.36 -6.35 -24.86
C GLU A 203 17.94 -7.25 -23.77
N LYS A 204 18.22 -6.68 -22.58
CA LYS A 204 18.76 -7.45 -21.44
C LYS A 204 17.89 -8.63 -21.06
N TRP A 205 16.58 -8.47 -21.14
CA TRP A 205 15.62 -9.45 -20.68
C TRP A 205 14.89 -10.16 -21.83
N ASP A 206 15.31 -9.90 -23.07
CA ASP A 206 14.69 -10.43 -24.29
C ASP A 206 13.18 -10.25 -24.27
N LEU A 207 12.73 -9.00 -24.13
CA LEU A 207 11.31 -8.62 -24.05
C LEU A 207 10.87 -7.92 -25.34
N THR A 208 9.60 -8.10 -25.67
CA THR A 208 8.93 -7.34 -26.74
C THR A 208 7.64 -6.70 -26.20
N GLU A 209 7.27 -5.54 -26.72
CA GLU A 209 6.01 -4.88 -26.35
C GLU A 209 4.83 -5.81 -26.60
N LYS A 210 3.91 -5.89 -25.61
CA LYS A 210 2.76 -6.81 -25.59
C LYS A 210 3.15 -8.30 -25.66
N GLY A 211 4.44 -8.63 -25.51
CA GLY A 211 4.97 -9.99 -25.53
C GLY A 211 5.05 -10.66 -24.17
N TYR A 212 4.58 -10.04 -23.10
CA TYR A 212 4.71 -10.58 -21.74
C TYR A 212 3.50 -10.29 -20.84
N TYR A 213 3.28 -11.17 -19.88
CA TYR A 213 2.51 -10.95 -18.67
C TYR A 213 3.42 -10.35 -17.60
N LEU A 214 2.88 -9.52 -16.73
CA LEU A 214 3.66 -8.79 -15.72
C LEU A 214 3.12 -9.03 -14.30
N ILE A 215 4.02 -9.31 -13.37
CA ILE A 215 3.76 -9.25 -11.93
C ILE A 215 4.71 -8.22 -11.31
N VAL A 216 4.19 -7.26 -10.56
CA VAL A 216 5.00 -6.30 -9.79
C VAL A 216 4.53 -6.30 -8.34
N GLY A 217 5.44 -6.51 -7.40
CA GLY A 217 5.04 -6.44 -5.99
C GLY A 217 6.09 -6.97 -5.01
N ARG A 218 5.76 -6.87 -3.72
CA ARG A 218 6.60 -7.45 -2.66
C ARG A 218 6.65 -8.96 -2.81
N PHE A 219 7.84 -9.52 -2.67
CA PHE A 219 8.04 -10.96 -2.82
C PHE A 219 7.72 -11.70 -1.51
N VAL A 220 6.41 -11.93 -1.30
CA VAL A 220 5.84 -12.60 -0.11
C VAL A 220 4.78 -13.62 -0.52
N PRO A 221 4.57 -14.70 0.28
CA PRO A 221 3.60 -15.75 -0.05
C PRO A 221 2.17 -15.24 -0.27
N GLU A 222 1.75 -14.21 0.47
CA GLU A 222 0.41 -13.61 0.41
C GLU A 222 0.10 -12.94 -0.93
N ASN A 223 1.11 -12.75 -1.79
CA ASN A 223 0.93 -12.25 -3.15
C ASN A 223 0.77 -13.39 -4.18
N ASN A 224 0.61 -14.63 -3.72
CA ASN A 224 0.25 -15.80 -4.52
C ASN A 224 1.18 -16.10 -5.70
N TYR A 225 2.49 -15.78 -5.57
CA TYR A 225 3.48 -16.07 -6.62
C TYR A 225 3.52 -17.55 -7.01
N GLU A 226 3.40 -18.47 -6.03
CA GLU A 226 3.40 -19.92 -6.29
C GLU A 226 2.25 -20.32 -7.22
N THR A 227 1.03 -19.86 -6.92
CA THR A 227 -0.15 -20.16 -7.74
C THR A 227 -0.01 -19.50 -9.12
N ALA A 228 0.32 -18.20 -9.17
CA ALA A 228 0.40 -17.47 -10.43
C ALA A 228 1.44 -18.06 -11.39
N ILE A 229 2.63 -18.41 -10.88
CA ILE A 229 3.69 -19.01 -11.71
C ILE A 229 3.32 -20.42 -12.17
N ARG A 230 2.79 -21.26 -11.26
CA ARG A 230 2.38 -22.63 -11.60
C ARG A 230 1.29 -22.64 -12.67
N GLU A 231 0.29 -21.81 -12.53
CA GLU A 231 -0.81 -21.67 -13.47
C GLU A 231 -0.33 -21.08 -14.82
N PHE A 232 0.59 -20.11 -14.78
CA PHE A 232 1.21 -19.58 -15.99
C PHE A 232 1.96 -20.68 -16.76
N MET A 233 2.76 -21.48 -16.06
CA MET A 233 3.52 -22.61 -16.69
C MET A 233 2.59 -23.67 -17.27
N LEU A 234 1.39 -23.86 -16.71
CA LEU A 234 0.36 -24.76 -17.26
C LEU A 234 -0.35 -24.20 -18.49
N SER A 235 -0.27 -22.90 -18.73
CA SER A 235 -0.91 -22.27 -19.88
C SER A 235 -0.17 -22.54 -21.19
N GLU A 236 -0.88 -22.43 -22.32
CA GLU A 236 -0.35 -22.61 -23.68
C GLU A 236 0.25 -21.33 -24.27
N THR A 237 0.25 -20.23 -23.49
CA THR A 237 0.77 -18.93 -23.95
C THR A 237 2.21 -19.02 -24.43
N LYS A 238 2.53 -18.24 -25.46
CA LYS A 238 3.91 -18.11 -25.97
C LYS A 238 4.59 -16.83 -25.45
N ARG A 239 3.87 -16.05 -24.66
CA ARG A 239 4.39 -14.84 -24.02
C ARG A 239 5.20 -15.19 -22.79
N ASP A 240 6.07 -14.28 -22.39
CA ASP A 240 6.83 -14.39 -21.14
C ASP A 240 5.99 -14.02 -19.91
N LEU A 241 6.45 -14.45 -18.74
CA LEU A 241 6.04 -13.95 -17.44
C LEU A 241 7.20 -13.15 -16.83
N VAL A 242 7.06 -11.83 -16.80
CA VAL A 242 8.03 -10.93 -16.19
C VAL A 242 7.65 -10.67 -14.73
N VAL A 243 8.55 -10.98 -13.80
CA VAL A 243 8.34 -10.80 -12.37
C VAL A 243 9.30 -9.74 -11.83
N ILE A 244 8.74 -8.56 -11.50
CA ILE A 244 9.47 -7.45 -10.90
C ILE A 244 9.27 -7.49 -9.39
N CYS A 245 10.29 -7.94 -8.65
CA CYS A 245 10.25 -8.04 -7.20
C CYS A 245 11.66 -8.09 -6.60
N ASN A 246 11.77 -7.82 -5.30
CA ASN A 246 13.02 -8.03 -4.55
C ASN A 246 13.13 -9.52 -4.13
N HIS A 247 13.61 -10.37 -5.02
CA HIS A 247 13.78 -11.81 -4.77
C HIS A 247 15.19 -12.17 -4.30
N GLU A 248 16.21 -11.37 -4.60
CA GLU A 248 17.59 -11.65 -4.26
C GLU A 248 17.79 -11.74 -2.74
N GLY A 249 18.39 -12.84 -2.28
CA GLY A 249 18.61 -13.11 -0.86
C GLY A 249 17.34 -13.40 -0.05
N ASN A 250 16.20 -13.58 -0.70
CA ASN A 250 14.94 -13.90 -0.04
C ASN A 250 14.74 -15.43 0.04
N ALA A 251 14.67 -15.97 1.26
CA ALA A 251 14.49 -17.43 1.49
C ALA A 251 13.22 -18.01 0.83
N TYR A 252 12.21 -17.19 0.57
CA TYR A 252 11.01 -17.61 -0.16
C TYR A 252 11.31 -17.95 -1.61
N PHE A 253 12.34 -17.34 -2.23
CA PHE A 253 12.72 -17.63 -3.62
C PHE A 253 13.15 -19.09 -3.82
N ASP A 254 14.00 -19.61 -2.95
CA ASP A 254 14.44 -21.00 -3.02
C ASP A 254 13.27 -21.97 -2.78
N THR A 255 12.39 -21.63 -1.84
CA THR A 255 11.17 -22.39 -1.58
C THR A 255 10.24 -22.41 -2.80
N LEU A 256 10.05 -21.27 -3.44
CA LEU A 256 9.22 -21.12 -4.63
C LEU A 256 9.80 -21.93 -5.79
N ARG A 257 11.13 -21.80 -6.04
CA ARG A 257 11.84 -22.57 -7.07
C ARG A 257 11.70 -24.08 -6.85
N ALA A 258 11.92 -24.54 -5.63
CA ALA A 258 11.79 -25.98 -5.30
C ALA A 258 10.37 -26.51 -5.54
N LYS A 259 9.34 -25.70 -5.30
CA LYS A 259 7.93 -26.08 -5.45
C LYS A 259 7.42 -26.03 -6.89
N THR A 260 7.85 -25.05 -7.66
CA THR A 260 7.30 -24.78 -9.00
C THR A 260 8.23 -25.21 -10.12
N GLN A 261 9.54 -25.31 -9.86
CA GLN A 261 10.57 -25.54 -10.87
C GLN A 261 10.50 -24.53 -12.04
N PHE A 262 10.17 -23.28 -11.73
CA PHE A 262 9.95 -22.21 -12.72
C PHE A 262 11.21 -21.94 -13.56
N ASP A 263 12.40 -22.26 -13.06
CA ASP A 263 13.67 -22.15 -13.77
C ASP A 263 13.83 -23.17 -14.93
N MET A 264 12.91 -24.11 -15.06
CA MET A 264 12.82 -25.03 -16.21
C MET A 264 11.93 -24.49 -17.34
N ASP A 265 11.24 -23.38 -17.11
CA ASP A 265 10.40 -22.71 -18.12
C ASP A 265 11.03 -21.36 -18.50
N GLU A 266 11.62 -21.29 -19.68
CA GLU A 266 12.34 -20.10 -20.17
C GLU A 266 11.47 -18.86 -20.27
N ARG A 267 10.14 -19.01 -20.29
CA ARG A 267 9.19 -17.89 -20.30
C ARG A 267 9.13 -17.17 -18.96
N VAL A 268 9.55 -17.77 -17.83
CA VAL A 268 9.47 -17.15 -16.50
C VAL A 268 10.75 -16.38 -16.21
N LYS A 269 10.64 -15.05 -16.17
CA LYS A 269 11.76 -14.12 -16.04
C LYS A 269 11.69 -13.30 -14.76
N PHE A 270 12.54 -13.59 -13.78
CA PHE A 270 12.72 -12.74 -12.58
C PHE A 270 13.75 -11.65 -12.88
N VAL A 271 13.29 -10.43 -13.00
CA VAL A 271 14.12 -9.31 -13.49
C VAL A 271 14.65 -8.38 -12.39
N GLY A 272 14.42 -8.74 -11.12
CA GLY A 272 14.82 -7.90 -9.97
C GLY A 272 13.87 -6.76 -9.72
N THR A 273 14.35 -5.71 -9.02
CA THR A 273 13.56 -4.52 -8.68
C THR A 273 13.83 -3.41 -9.68
N VAL A 274 12.79 -2.72 -10.13
CA VAL A 274 12.89 -1.51 -10.95
C VAL A 274 12.49 -0.31 -10.10
N TYR A 275 13.45 0.51 -9.72
CA TYR A 275 13.23 1.72 -8.90
C TYR A 275 12.93 2.96 -9.75
N ASP A 276 13.33 2.96 -11.02
CA ASP A 276 13.01 4.03 -11.96
C ASP A 276 11.52 3.96 -12.31
N ARG A 277 10.77 4.94 -11.80
CA ARG A 277 9.31 4.99 -11.93
C ARG A 277 8.87 5.11 -13.39
N ASP A 278 9.58 5.90 -14.17
CA ASP A 278 9.25 6.14 -15.56
C ASP A 278 9.47 4.87 -16.42
N LEU A 279 10.59 4.16 -16.17
CA LEU A 279 10.83 2.86 -16.77
C LEU A 279 9.77 1.83 -16.35
N LEU A 280 9.39 1.80 -15.06
CA LEU A 280 8.39 0.86 -14.56
C LEU A 280 7.01 1.12 -15.18
N ASN A 281 6.64 2.39 -15.35
CA ASN A 281 5.40 2.77 -16.02
C ASN A 281 5.42 2.33 -17.49
N TYR A 282 6.53 2.55 -18.21
CA TYR A 282 6.67 2.06 -19.57
C TYR A 282 6.50 0.53 -19.67
N VAL A 283 7.11 -0.22 -18.76
CA VAL A 283 6.97 -1.68 -18.72
C VAL A 283 5.52 -2.10 -18.45
N ARG A 284 4.78 -1.39 -17.57
CA ARG A 284 3.35 -1.63 -17.33
C ARG A 284 2.49 -1.32 -18.58
N GLU A 285 2.70 -0.17 -19.20
CA GLU A 285 1.95 0.29 -20.38
C GLU A 285 2.12 -0.65 -21.58
N ASN A 286 3.29 -1.29 -21.67
CA ASN A 286 3.65 -2.18 -22.77
C ASN A 286 3.55 -3.68 -22.43
N THR A 287 2.99 -4.04 -21.26
CA THR A 287 2.65 -5.44 -20.98
C THR A 287 1.41 -5.87 -21.79
N PHE A 288 1.30 -7.17 -22.07
CA PHE A 288 0.06 -7.74 -22.60
C PHE A 288 -1.02 -7.75 -21.52
N ALA A 289 -0.68 -8.29 -20.35
CA ALA A 289 -1.58 -8.30 -19.19
C ALA A 289 -0.79 -8.21 -17.87
N TYR A 290 -1.41 -7.61 -16.86
CA TYR A 290 -0.92 -7.59 -15.50
C TYR A 290 -1.60 -8.67 -14.67
N ILE A 291 -0.84 -9.48 -13.92
CA ILE A 291 -1.37 -10.49 -13.01
C ILE A 291 -1.22 -9.98 -11.58
N HIS A 292 -2.34 -9.79 -10.90
CA HIS A 292 -2.39 -9.32 -9.50
C HIS A 292 -2.79 -10.46 -8.57
N GLY A 293 -1.89 -10.85 -7.68
CA GLY A 293 -2.09 -11.98 -6.76
C GLY A 293 -2.32 -11.59 -5.29
N HIS A 294 -2.42 -10.31 -4.94
CA HIS A 294 -2.52 -9.86 -3.55
C HIS A 294 -3.79 -10.38 -2.87
N GLU A 295 -3.62 -11.03 -1.70
CA GLU A 295 -4.71 -11.74 -0.99
C GLU A 295 -5.07 -11.11 0.35
N VAL A 296 -4.18 -10.38 1.00
CA VAL A 296 -4.36 -9.85 2.36
C VAL A 296 -4.03 -8.37 2.42
N GLY A 297 -4.98 -7.54 2.78
CA GLY A 297 -4.75 -6.11 2.97
C GLY A 297 -5.97 -5.26 2.64
N GLY A 298 -5.72 -3.98 2.43
CA GLY A 298 -6.68 -2.98 1.98
C GLY A 298 -6.52 -2.66 0.50
N THR A 299 -6.65 -1.37 0.16
CA THR A 299 -6.36 -0.88 -1.19
C THR A 299 -4.87 -1.07 -1.51
N ASN A 300 -4.58 -1.85 -2.55
CA ASN A 300 -3.21 -2.15 -2.92
C ASN A 300 -2.70 -1.13 -3.94
N PRO A 301 -1.64 -0.34 -3.63
CA PRO A 301 -1.08 0.63 -4.57
C PRO A 301 -0.67 -0.01 -5.91
N GLY A 302 -0.10 -1.22 -5.90
CA GLY A 302 0.30 -1.92 -7.13
C GLY A 302 -0.89 -2.29 -8.03
N LEU A 303 -2.08 -2.52 -7.46
CA LEU A 303 -3.30 -2.72 -8.24
C LEU A 303 -3.78 -1.41 -8.86
N LEU A 304 -3.77 -0.31 -8.09
CA LEU A 304 -4.13 1.02 -8.59
C LEU A 304 -3.22 1.44 -9.76
N GLU A 305 -1.91 1.27 -9.58
CA GLU A 305 -0.92 1.56 -10.62
C GLU A 305 -1.14 0.69 -11.87
N ALA A 306 -1.43 -0.61 -11.70
CA ALA A 306 -1.71 -1.50 -12.83
C ALA A 306 -2.97 -1.07 -13.58
N LEU A 307 -4.08 -0.82 -12.87
CA LEU A 307 -5.33 -0.33 -13.47
C LEU A 307 -5.18 1.02 -14.17
N GLY A 308 -4.26 1.86 -13.67
CA GLY A 308 -3.94 3.15 -14.30
C GLY A 308 -3.13 3.06 -15.59
N HIS A 309 -2.33 1.99 -15.76
CA HIS A 309 -1.34 1.90 -16.84
C HIS A 309 -1.53 0.72 -17.81
N THR A 310 -2.30 -0.32 -17.44
CA THR A 310 -2.44 -1.53 -18.28
C THR A 310 -3.84 -1.65 -18.87
N ASP A 311 -3.94 -2.27 -20.04
CA ASP A 311 -5.24 -2.49 -20.69
C ASP A 311 -5.93 -3.76 -20.18
N LEU A 312 -5.18 -4.78 -19.79
CA LEU A 312 -5.70 -6.05 -19.29
C LEU A 312 -5.14 -6.38 -17.92
N ASN A 313 -6.03 -6.57 -16.94
CA ASN A 313 -5.68 -6.94 -15.58
C ASN A 313 -6.35 -8.26 -15.20
N LEU A 314 -5.56 -9.27 -14.80
CA LEU A 314 -5.99 -10.54 -14.26
C LEU A 314 -5.81 -10.50 -12.74
N VAL A 315 -6.90 -10.35 -12.01
CA VAL A 315 -6.88 -9.96 -10.59
C VAL A 315 -7.36 -11.11 -9.71
N PHE A 316 -6.64 -11.39 -8.62
CA PHE A 316 -7.09 -12.39 -7.65
C PHE A 316 -8.43 -11.97 -7.01
N GLY A 317 -9.42 -12.86 -7.05
CA GLY A 317 -10.83 -12.59 -6.84
C GLY A 317 -11.27 -12.43 -5.38
N VAL A 318 -10.53 -11.66 -4.55
CA VAL A 318 -10.96 -11.29 -3.19
C VAL A 318 -11.72 -9.97 -3.18
N ASP A 319 -12.57 -9.77 -2.18
CA ASP A 319 -13.52 -8.66 -2.14
C ASP A 319 -12.86 -7.28 -2.21
N PHE A 320 -11.72 -7.08 -1.54
CA PHE A 320 -11.03 -5.79 -1.59
C PHE A 320 -10.38 -5.49 -2.95
N ASN A 321 -9.95 -6.50 -3.70
CA ASN A 321 -9.50 -6.32 -5.09
C ASN A 321 -10.69 -6.04 -6.02
N LYS A 322 -11.80 -6.78 -5.83
CA LYS A 322 -13.03 -6.59 -6.61
C LYS A 322 -13.64 -5.21 -6.39
N SER A 323 -13.60 -4.69 -5.18
CA SER A 323 -14.11 -3.34 -4.87
C SER A 323 -13.36 -2.24 -5.61
N VAL A 324 -12.07 -2.44 -5.88
CA VAL A 324 -11.21 -1.51 -6.62
C VAL A 324 -11.36 -1.68 -8.13
N ALA A 325 -11.11 -2.89 -8.64
CA ALA A 325 -11.08 -3.14 -10.10
C ALA A 325 -12.48 -3.28 -10.73
N GLN A 326 -13.51 -3.58 -9.93
CA GLN A 326 -14.91 -3.68 -10.37
C GLN A 326 -15.08 -4.55 -11.63
N SER A 327 -15.68 -4.04 -12.71
CA SER A 327 -15.86 -4.73 -13.99
C SER A 327 -14.72 -4.47 -14.99
N SER A 328 -13.64 -3.78 -14.57
CA SER A 328 -12.51 -3.43 -15.44
C SER A 328 -11.35 -4.44 -15.41
N ALA A 329 -11.59 -5.63 -14.86
CA ALA A 329 -10.59 -6.69 -14.76
C ALA A 329 -11.26 -8.06 -14.90
N TYR A 330 -10.48 -9.07 -15.28
CA TYR A 330 -10.83 -10.47 -15.14
C TYR A 330 -10.36 -11.02 -13.80
N TYR A 331 -11.14 -11.94 -13.20
CA TYR A 331 -10.85 -12.45 -11.88
C TYR A 331 -10.45 -13.92 -11.91
N TRP A 332 -9.43 -14.27 -11.16
CA TRP A 332 -8.96 -15.63 -11.01
C TRP A 332 -8.98 -16.10 -9.54
N THR A 333 -8.93 -17.40 -9.34
CA THR A 333 -8.97 -18.08 -8.03
C THR A 333 -7.79 -19.04 -7.88
N LYS A 334 -7.64 -19.65 -6.69
CA LYS A 334 -6.62 -20.69 -6.44
C LYS A 334 -7.02 -22.08 -6.94
N GLU A 335 -8.17 -22.21 -7.56
CA GLU A 335 -8.58 -23.49 -8.17
C GLU A 335 -7.60 -23.87 -9.28
N ALA A 336 -7.18 -25.14 -9.28
CA ALA A 336 -6.21 -25.63 -10.25
C ALA A 336 -6.76 -25.47 -11.68
N GLY A 337 -5.94 -24.91 -12.57
CA GLY A 337 -6.28 -24.63 -13.96
C GLY A 337 -7.10 -23.36 -14.19
N ASN A 338 -7.53 -22.65 -13.13
CA ASN A 338 -8.39 -21.47 -13.26
C ASN A 338 -7.67 -20.31 -13.96
N LEU A 339 -6.49 -19.90 -13.45
CA LEU A 339 -5.71 -18.83 -14.08
C LEU A 339 -5.11 -19.29 -15.41
N ALA A 340 -4.69 -20.57 -15.53
CA ALA A 340 -4.17 -21.11 -16.78
C ALA A 340 -5.22 -21.05 -17.91
N SER A 341 -6.46 -21.45 -17.63
CA SER A 341 -7.58 -21.33 -18.58
C SER A 341 -7.86 -19.87 -18.95
N LEU A 342 -7.86 -18.97 -17.95
CA LEU A 342 -8.05 -17.55 -18.18
C LEU A 342 -6.95 -16.97 -19.08
N ILE A 343 -5.67 -17.33 -18.84
CA ILE A 343 -4.54 -16.93 -19.71
C ILE A 343 -4.78 -17.41 -21.14
N ASN A 344 -5.15 -18.70 -21.33
CA ASN A 344 -5.41 -19.25 -22.65
C ASN A 344 -6.58 -18.57 -23.36
N ASP A 345 -7.59 -18.13 -22.63
CA ASP A 345 -8.76 -17.48 -23.23
C ASP A 345 -8.47 -16.02 -23.61
N VAL A 346 -7.72 -15.27 -22.79
CA VAL A 346 -7.33 -13.89 -23.14
C VAL A 346 -6.28 -13.87 -24.26
N ASP A 347 -5.43 -14.89 -24.38
CA ASP A 347 -4.44 -14.99 -25.46
C ASP A 347 -5.07 -15.12 -26.86
N LYS A 348 -6.30 -15.58 -26.95
CA LYS A 348 -7.08 -15.66 -28.20
C LYS A 348 -7.63 -14.30 -28.66
N GLN A 349 -7.57 -13.29 -27.78
CA GLN A 349 -8.09 -11.96 -28.03
C GLN A 349 -6.93 -10.99 -28.27
N SER A 350 -7.15 -9.98 -29.08
CA SER A 350 -6.09 -9.04 -29.48
C SER A 350 -6.31 -7.62 -28.94
N ASP A 351 -7.50 -7.30 -28.45
CA ASP A 351 -7.85 -5.94 -28.06
C ASP A 351 -8.58 -5.89 -26.70
N PHE A 352 -7.96 -5.20 -25.75
CA PHE A 352 -8.51 -4.93 -24.42
C PHE A 352 -8.57 -3.43 -24.12
N LYS A 353 -8.43 -2.58 -25.14
CA LYS A 353 -8.36 -1.13 -24.98
C LYS A 353 -9.58 -0.57 -24.25
N ALA A 354 -10.77 -1.01 -24.59
CA ALA A 354 -12.01 -0.57 -23.94
C ALA A 354 -12.01 -0.94 -22.43
N LEU A 355 -11.51 -2.13 -22.07
CA LEU A 355 -11.38 -2.56 -20.69
C LEU A 355 -10.36 -1.69 -19.93
N GLY A 356 -9.21 -1.40 -20.54
CA GLY A 356 -8.20 -0.50 -20.00
C GLY A 356 -8.69 0.94 -19.84
N GLU A 357 -9.47 1.45 -20.79
CA GLU A 357 -10.10 2.77 -20.67
C GLU A 357 -11.07 2.83 -19.49
N GLN A 358 -11.85 1.78 -19.26
CA GLN A 358 -12.72 1.66 -18.10
C GLN A 358 -11.93 1.61 -16.79
N ALA A 359 -10.81 0.86 -16.74
CA ALA A 359 -9.93 0.81 -15.57
C ALA A 359 -9.34 2.18 -15.25
N ARG A 360 -8.79 2.88 -16.24
CA ARG A 360 -8.25 4.24 -16.09
C ARG A 360 -9.31 5.25 -15.67
N ALA A 361 -10.56 5.10 -16.16
CA ALA A 361 -11.66 5.98 -15.74
C ALA A 361 -11.97 5.80 -14.25
N ILE A 362 -12.04 4.56 -13.73
CA ILE A 362 -12.23 4.27 -12.30
C ILE A 362 -11.10 4.90 -11.47
N ILE A 363 -9.84 4.75 -11.92
CA ILE A 363 -8.69 5.32 -11.21
C ILE A 363 -8.76 6.84 -11.18
N LYS A 364 -9.01 7.47 -12.33
CA LYS A 364 -9.11 8.93 -12.44
C LYS A 364 -10.25 9.50 -11.61
N GLU A 365 -11.37 8.81 -11.55
CA GLU A 365 -12.55 9.27 -10.82
C GLU A 365 -12.40 9.09 -9.31
N SER A 366 -11.71 8.02 -8.85
CA SER A 366 -11.81 7.59 -7.45
C SER A 366 -10.49 7.50 -6.69
N TYR A 367 -9.34 7.45 -7.39
CA TYR A 367 -8.08 7.08 -6.75
C TYR A 367 -6.89 7.99 -7.09
N THR A 368 -7.11 9.19 -7.62
CA THR A 368 -5.99 10.16 -7.79
C THR A 368 -5.58 10.73 -6.44
N TRP A 369 -4.29 11.06 -6.28
CA TRP A 369 -3.80 11.66 -5.04
C TRP A 369 -4.51 12.98 -4.73
N GLU A 370 -4.80 13.81 -5.73
CA GLU A 370 -5.51 15.07 -5.55
C GLU A 370 -6.89 14.86 -4.91
N LYS A 371 -7.63 13.85 -5.36
CA LYS A 371 -8.94 13.51 -4.80
C LYS A 371 -8.81 12.97 -3.39
N ILE A 372 -7.94 11.97 -3.18
CA ILE A 372 -7.75 11.33 -1.90
C ILE A 372 -7.27 12.34 -0.84
N VAL A 373 -6.33 13.19 -1.17
CA VAL A 373 -5.85 14.23 -0.26
C VAL A 373 -6.97 15.24 0.05
N GLY A 374 -7.76 15.62 -0.96
CA GLY A 374 -8.93 16.48 -0.74
C GLY A 374 -9.93 15.89 0.25
N GLU A 375 -10.21 14.56 0.18
CA GLU A 375 -11.10 13.87 1.13
C GLU A 375 -10.51 13.83 2.56
N TYR A 376 -9.19 13.64 2.71
CA TYR A 376 -8.50 13.73 4.01
C TYR A 376 -8.54 15.15 4.57
N GLU A 377 -8.32 16.16 3.73
CA GLU A 377 -8.35 17.57 4.16
C GLU A 377 -9.76 18.02 4.58
N GLU A 378 -10.78 17.62 3.81
CA GLU A 378 -12.18 17.85 4.20
C GLU A 378 -12.49 17.23 5.57
N LEU A 379 -12.08 15.97 5.76
CA LEU A 379 -12.24 15.27 7.03
C LEU A 379 -11.54 16.01 8.19
N PHE A 380 -10.28 16.38 8.02
CA PHE A 380 -9.48 17.03 9.07
C PHE A 380 -9.97 18.45 9.39
N LEU A 381 -10.62 19.14 8.44
CA LEU A 381 -11.12 20.50 8.65
C LEU A 381 -12.53 20.54 9.25
N HIS A 382 -13.37 19.53 8.99
CA HIS A 382 -14.81 19.62 9.26
C HIS A 382 -15.35 18.57 10.24
N GLU A 383 -14.68 17.47 10.50
CA GLU A 383 -15.11 16.44 11.46
C GLU A 383 -14.39 16.58 12.83
N ASN A 384 -14.49 17.74 13.47
CA ASN A 384 -13.93 18.02 14.81
C ASN A 384 -15.03 18.08 15.89
#